data_d3ddc5ee49a4599d6fb360e38eaf1d5d
#
_entry.id   d3ddc5ee49a4599d6fb360e38eaf1d5d
#
_cell.length_a   1.000
_cell.length_b   1.000
_cell.length_c   1.000
_cell.angle_alpha   90.00
_cell.angle_beta   90.00
_cell.angle_gamma   90.00
#
_symmetry.space_group_name_H-M   'P 1'
#
loop_
_entity.id
_entity.type
_entity.pdbx_description
1 polymer ?
#
loop_
_entity_poly.entity_id
_entity_poly.type
_entity_poly.pdbx_seq_one_letter_code
_entity_poly.pdbx_strand_id
1 'polypeptide(L)' 'MTLEIKLESVKDVQDFVSIATACSHPVAVDCGGFQVNGKSFMEMFCIDLRKQLTVTVDCGNDPCADFCRAAARFQI' A
#
# COMPACT_ATOMS: atom_id res chain seq x y z
N MET A 1 4.43 -4.22 -10.31
CA MET A 1 5.10 -3.09 -9.67
C MET A 1 5.18 -3.31 -8.17
N THR A 2 6.31 -3.05 -7.58
CA THR A 2 6.56 -3.29 -6.15
C THR A 2 7.21 -2.07 -5.52
N LEU A 3 6.71 -1.67 -4.35
CA LEU A 3 7.26 -0.55 -3.57
C LEU A 3 7.51 -1.00 -2.14
N GLU A 4 8.55 -0.45 -1.53
CA GLU A 4 8.79 -0.59 -0.10
C GLU A 4 8.35 0.68 0.59
N ILE A 5 7.43 0.57 1.55
CA ILE A 5 6.87 1.72 2.24
C ILE A 5 6.89 1.52 3.75
N LYS A 6 6.69 2.61 4.48
CA LYS A 6 6.50 2.58 5.92
C LYS A 6 5.37 3.53 6.28
N LEU A 7 4.43 3.02 7.07
CA LEU A 7 3.32 3.81 7.62
C LEU A 7 3.57 3.99 9.11
N GLU A 8 3.38 5.20 9.62
CA GLU A 8 3.78 5.52 10.99
C GLU A 8 2.61 5.82 11.90
N SER A 9 1.40 5.98 11.36
CA SER A 9 0.23 6.34 12.16
C SER A 9 -1.04 5.80 11.52
N VAL A 10 -2.13 5.83 12.29
CA VAL A 10 -3.46 5.48 11.77
C VAL A 10 -3.85 6.38 10.60
N LYS A 11 -3.49 7.66 10.69
CA LYS A 11 -3.77 8.59 9.59
C LYS A 11 -3.05 8.17 8.31
N ASP A 12 -1.82 7.70 8.43
CA ASP A 12 -1.07 7.20 7.27
C ASP A 12 -1.76 5.98 6.66
N VAL A 13 -2.30 5.09 7.50
CA VAL A 13 -3.07 3.94 7.01
C VAL A 13 -4.29 4.41 6.24
N GLN A 14 -5.04 5.38 6.78
CA GLN A 14 -6.22 5.92 6.11
C GLN A 14 -5.86 6.54 4.77
N ASP A 15 -4.80 7.33 4.73
CA ASP A 15 -4.34 7.98 3.50
C ASP A 15 -3.90 6.93 2.46
N PHE A 16 -3.17 5.91 2.91
CA PHE A 16 -2.73 4.85 2.00
C PHE A 16 -3.91 4.07 1.42
N VAL A 17 -4.89 3.73 2.24
CA VAL A 17 -6.08 3.00 1.77
C VAL A 17 -6.84 3.83 0.73
N SER A 18 -6.95 5.15 0.95
CA SER A 18 -7.59 6.05 -0.02
C SER A 18 -6.84 6.04 -1.35
N ILE A 19 -5.51 6.09 -1.31
CA ILE A 19 -4.67 6.04 -2.50
C ILE A 19 -4.86 4.70 -3.22
N ALA A 20 -4.83 3.60 -2.48
CA ALA A 20 -5.00 2.26 -3.06
C ALA A 20 -6.38 2.08 -3.67
N THR A 21 -7.41 2.60 -3.01
CA THR A 21 -8.80 2.50 -3.49
C THR A 21 -8.96 3.24 -4.82
N ALA A 22 -8.26 4.35 -5.00
CA ALA A 22 -8.30 5.11 -6.25
C ALA A 22 -7.59 4.40 -7.39
N CYS A 23 -6.72 3.45 -7.09
CA CYS A 23 -6.02 2.66 -8.11
C CYS A 23 -6.97 1.63 -8.70
N SER A 24 -6.97 1.50 -10.04
CA SER A 24 -7.86 0.57 -10.74
C SER A 24 -7.35 -0.87 -10.76
N HIS A 25 -6.17 -1.11 -10.21
CA HIS A 25 -5.53 -2.44 -10.19
C HIS A 25 -5.50 -3.00 -8.77
N PRO A 26 -5.41 -4.33 -8.61
CA PRO A 26 -5.28 -4.91 -7.27
C PRO A 26 -4.01 -4.43 -6.56
N VAL A 27 -4.14 -4.14 -5.26
CA VAL A 27 -3.04 -3.68 -4.43
C VAL A 27 -2.90 -4.64 -3.25
N ALA A 28 -1.76 -5.32 -3.17
CA ALA A 28 -1.45 -6.24 -2.08
C ALA A 28 -0.34 -5.65 -1.21
N VAL A 29 -0.49 -5.78 0.11
CA VAL A 29 0.50 -5.31 1.07
C VAL A 29 1.01 -6.49 1.87
N ASP A 30 2.32 -6.71 1.85
CA ASP A 30 2.96 -7.79 2.58
C ASP A 30 3.68 -7.23 3.80
N CYS A 31 3.37 -7.78 4.97
CA CYS A 31 3.98 -7.40 6.22
C CYS A 31 4.59 -8.65 6.86
N GLY A 32 5.86 -8.90 6.56
CA GLY A 32 6.60 -10.01 7.18
C GLY A 32 5.99 -11.38 6.89
N GLY A 33 5.57 -11.62 5.64
CA GLY A 33 4.96 -12.89 5.24
C GLY A 33 3.46 -12.95 5.39
N PHE A 34 2.86 -11.90 5.94
CA PHE A 34 1.42 -11.79 6.10
C PHE A 34 0.92 -10.78 5.06
N GLN A 35 0.06 -11.23 4.15
CA GLN A 35 -0.40 -10.39 3.05
C GLN A 35 -1.84 -9.95 3.26
N VAL A 36 -2.10 -8.67 3.01
CA VAL A 36 -3.44 -8.09 3.14
C VAL A 36 -3.79 -7.30 1.88
N ASN A 37 -5.08 -7.03 1.70
CA ASN A 37 -5.57 -6.20 0.61
C ASN A 37 -5.37 -4.72 0.96
N GLY A 38 -4.55 -4.02 0.17
CA GLY A 38 -4.26 -2.60 0.40
C GLY A 38 -5.48 -1.69 0.28
N LYS A 39 -6.57 -2.17 -0.32
CA LYS A 39 -7.81 -1.40 -0.46
C LYS A 39 -8.79 -1.66 0.68
N SER A 40 -8.46 -2.56 1.59
CA SER A 40 -9.33 -2.91 2.72
C SER A 40 -8.84 -2.23 3.99
N PHE A 41 -9.64 -1.33 4.52
CA PHE A 41 -9.35 -0.66 5.78
C PHE A 41 -9.15 -1.66 6.91
N MET A 42 -10.07 -2.63 7.01
CA MET A 42 -10.04 -3.57 8.12
C MET A 42 -8.78 -4.44 8.07
N GLU A 43 -8.38 -4.89 6.89
CA GLU A 43 -7.18 -5.70 6.77
C GLU A 43 -5.93 -4.86 7.05
N MET A 44 -5.91 -3.62 6.58
CA MET A 44 -4.75 -2.75 6.80
C MET A 44 -4.56 -2.39 8.28
N PHE A 45 -5.62 -2.39 9.07
CA PHE A 45 -5.49 -2.17 10.51
C PHE A 45 -4.93 -3.37 11.26
N CYS A 46 -4.83 -4.52 10.62
CA CYS A 46 -4.27 -5.72 11.24
C CYS A 46 -2.77 -5.82 11.10
N ILE A 47 -2.14 -4.96 10.31
CA ILE A 47 -0.70 -5.02 10.08
C ILE A 47 0.05 -4.31 11.21
N ASP A 48 1.33 -4.66 11.35
CA ASP A 48 2.22 -4.03 12.33
C ASP A 48 2.90 -2.82 11.69
N LEU A 49 2.50 -1.62 12.11
CA LEU A 49 3.02 -0.37 11.55
C LEU A 49 4.49 -0.14 11.86
N ARG A 50 5.07 -0.91 12.79
CA ARG A 50 6.50 -0.79 13.10
C ARG A 50 7.36 -1.45 12.04
N LYS A 51 6.77 -2.26 11.17
CA LYS A 51 7.51 -3.01 10.15
C LYS A 51 7.45 -2.32 8.81
N GLN A 52 8.49 -2.58 8.01
CA GLN A 52 8.51 -2.17 6.62
C GLN A 52 7.52 -3.02 5.83
N LEU A 53 6.80 -2.39 4.92
CA LEU A 53 5.78 -3.05 4.13
C LEU A 53 6.20 -3.11 2.67
N THR A 54 5.88 -4.23 2.02
CA THR A 54 6.09 -4.40 0.59
C THR A 54 4.73 -4.31 -0.11
N VAL A 55 4.58 -3.31 -0.97
CA VAL A 55 3.34 -3.11 -1.72
C VAL A 55 3.53 -3.62 -3.13
N THR A 56 2.63 -4.49 -3.57
CA THR A 56 2.64 -5.01 -4.93
C THR A 56 1.35 -4.62 -5.62
N VAL A 57 1.47 -3.98 -6.80
CA VAL A 57 0.33 -3.61 -7.62
C VAL A 57 0.37 -4.45 -8.88
N ASP A 58 -0.69 -5.20 -9.13
CA ASP A 58 -0.81 -6.07 -10.31
C ASP A 58 -1.37 -5.25 -11.47
N CYS A 59 -0.51 -4.47 -12.10
CA CYS A 59 -0.90 -3.48 -13.10
C CYS A 59 -0.48 -3.83 -14.53
N GLY A 60 0.11 -5.01 -14.75
CA GLY A 60 0.54 -5.40 -16.08
C GLY A 60 1.50 -4.38 -16.69
N ASN A 61 1.14 -3.82 -17.84
CA ASN A 61 1.96 -2.83 -18.53
C ASN A 61 1.64 -1.39 -18.13
N ASP A 62 0.65 -1.18 -17.27
CA ASP A 62 0.30 0.16 -16.79
C ASP A 62 1.37 0.66 -15.83
N PRO A 63 1.99 1.84 -16.07
CA PRO A 63 3.01 2.36 -15.16
C PRO A 63 2.47 2.76 -13.80
N CYS A 64 1.15 2.87 -13.63
CA CYS A 64 0.53 3.26 -12.35
C CYS A 64 1.11 4.56 -11.81
N ALA A 65 1.32 5.55 -12.69
CA ALA A 65 2.03 6.78 -12.34
C ALA A 65 1.35 7.53 -11.20
N ASP A 66 0.02 7.60 -11.21
CA ASP A 66 -0.73 8.33 -10.19
C ASP A 66 -0.57 7.65 -8.82
N PHE A 67 -0.65 6.31 -8.79
CA PHE A 67 -0.44 5.56 -7.56
C PHE A 67 0.98 5.75 -7.04
N CYS A 68 1.97 5.62 -7.91
CA CYS A 68 3.38 5.79 -7.52
C CYS A 68 3.64 7.18 -6.96
N ARG A 69 3.08 8.21 -7.60
CA ARG A 69 3.27 9.59 -7.15
C ARG A 69 2.62 9.82 -5.79
N ALA A 70 1.40 9.32 -5.61
CA ALA A 70 0.69 9.50 -4.35
C ALA A 70 1.33 8.71 -3.21
N ALA A 71 1.84 7.51 -3.48
CA ALA A 71 2.44 6.66 -2.47
C ALA A 71 3.89 7.02 -2.16
N ALA A 72 4.52 7.88 -2.97
CA ALA A 72 5.94 8.22 -2.82
C ALA A 72 6.25 8.79 -1.43
N ARG A 73 5.31 9.49 -0.81
CA ARG A 73 5.51 10.08 0.51
C ARG A 73 5.73 9.04 1.60
N PHE A 74 5.30 7.80 1.38
CA PHE A 74 5.49 6.69 2.32
C PHE A 74 6.70 5.84 1.95
N GLN A 75 7.27 6.02 0.78
CA GLN A 75 8.33 5.18 0.26
C GLN A 75 9.63 5.37 1.05
N ILE A 76 10.28 4.24 1.29
CA ILE A 76 11.56 4.22 1.99
C ILE A 76 12.71 4.37 1.00
#